data_049acaea6462695702ab360a475e3819
#
_entry.id   049acaea6462695702ab360a475e3819
#
_cell.length_a   1.000
_cell.length_b   1.000
_cell.length_c   1.000
_cell.angle_alpha   90.00
_cell.angle_beta   90.00
_cell.angle_gamma   90.00
#
_symmetry.space_group_name_H-M   'P 1'
#
loop_
_entity.id
_entity.type
_entity.pdbx_description
1 polymer ?
#
loop_
_entity_poly.entity_id
_entity_poly.type
_entity_poly.pdbx_seq_one_letter_code
_entity_poly.pdbx_strand_id
1 'polypeptide(L)'
;MEAFRLFVQTASFFLFIILALLMIAAYSRLFYLNTKINRLKRRYDHLLRGKGEMDIEALIRSHGEELDEYRKKLDDSIRSQKEMSTKVQFSLQKLGYVRYDAFPDSNNELSYTLVILDTFNNGILITSLYGREQSTSFAKYIRDGKSKIKLSDEEKQALKMAVNGELPIL
;
A
#
# COMPACT_ATOMS: atom_id res chain seq x y z
N MET A 1 1.48 74.16 -63.32
CA MET A 1 0.94 72.74 -63.28
C MET A 1 1.99 71.63 -63.28
N GLU A 2 3.15 71.89 -63.87
CA GLU A 2 4.25 70.89 -63.93
C GLU A 2 4.87 70.59 -62.52
N ALA A 3 5.09 71.64 -61.72
CA ALA A 3 5.66 71.48 -60.37
C ALA A 3 4.76 70.58 -59.44
N PHE A 4 3.43 70.62 -59.57
CA PHE A 4 2.50 69.77 -58.85
C PHE A 4 2.59 68.31 -59.30
N ARG A 5 2.75 68.08 -60.63
CA ARG A 5 2.93 66.70 -61.15
C ARG A 5 4.26 66.09 -60.69
N LEU A 6 5.33 66.85 -60.65
CA LEU A 6 6.62 66.40 -60.14
C LEU A 6 6.57 66.10 -58.65
N PHE A 7 5.85 66.90 -57.84
CA PHE A 7 5.65 66.65 -56.40
C PHE A 7 4.89 65.39 -56.16
N VAL A 8 3.80 65.16 -56.90
CA VAL A 8 2.95 63.92 -56.74
C VAL A 8 3.76 62.68 -57.19
N GLN A 9 4.61 62.80 -58.23
CA GLN A 9 5.42 61.70 -58.74
C GLN A 9 6.55 61.33 -57.78
N THR A 10 7.23 62.29 -57.15
CA THR A 10 8.24 62.03 -56.13
C THR A 10 7.59 61.47 -54.83
N ALA A 11 6.44 62.02 -54.37
CA ALA A 11 5.76 61.52 -53.22
C ALA A 11 5.26 60.05 -53.39
N SER A 12 4.76 59.71 -54.58
CA SER A 12 4.36 58.33 -54.87
C SER A 12 5.58 57.36 -54.87
N PHE A 13 6.72 57.81 -55.39
CA PHE A 13 7.94 56.99 -55.38
C PHE A 13 8.45 56.69 -53.96
N PHE A 14 8.43 57.67 -53.03
CA PHE A 14 8.73 57.46 -51.62
C PHE A 14 7.72 56.55 -50.94
N LEU A 15 6.45 56.66 -51.26
CA LEU A 15 5.39 55.79 -50.72
C LEU A 15 5.61 54.33 -51.13
N PHE A 16 5.99 54.06 -52.38
CA PHE A 16 6.35 52.73 -52.86
C PHE A 16 7.58 52.16 -52.13
N ILE A 17 8.59 52.97 -51.87
CA ILE A 17 9.79 52.53 -51.12
C ILE A 17 9.40 52.14 -49.69
N ILE A 18 8.59 52.96 -48.99
CA ILE A 18 8.15 52.69 -47.63
C ILE A 18 7.27 51.39 -47.60
N LEU A 19 6.38 51.20 -48.58
CA LEU A 19 5.57 50.00 -48.67
C LEU A 19 6.45 48.76 -48.93
N ALA A 20 7.44 48.84 -49.78
CA ALA A 20 8.40 47.76 -50.03
C ALA A 20 9.19 47.38 -48.75
N LEU A 21 9.66 48.38 -47.96
CA LEU A 21 10.37 48.17 -46.72
C LEU A 21 9.44 47.49 -45.67
N LEU A 22 8.19 47.91 -45.57
CA LEU A 22 7.21 47.28 -44.68
C LEU A 22 6.96 45.82 -45.07
N MET A 23 6.84 45.52 -46.37
CA MET A 23 6.66 44.14 -46.86
C MET A 23 7.88 43.26 -46.50
N ILE A 24 9.12 43.78 -46.69
CA ILE A 24 10.35 43.06 -46.34
C ILE A 24 10.39 42.81 -44.82
N ALA A 25 10.06 43.81 -44.01
CA ALA A 25 10.01 43.67 -42.56
C ALA A 25 8.95 42.63 -42.09
N ALA A 26 7.78 42.64 -42.69
CA ALA A 26 6.72 41.66 -42.40
C ALA A 26 7.14 40.24 -42.80
N TYR A 27 7.76 40.07 -43.97
CA TYR A 27 8.27 38.78 -44.44
C TYR A 27 9.38 38.25 -43.53
N SER A 28 10.31 39.11 -43.12
CA SER A 28 11.38 38.78 -42.17
C SER A 28 10.79 38.29 -40.82
N ARG A 29 9.76 38.94 -40.30
CA ARG A 29 9.08 38.51 -39.10
C ARG A 29 8.41 37.16 -39.26
N LEU A 30 7.69 36.91 -40.35
CA LEU A 30 7.06 35.64 -40.68
C LEU A 30 8.14 34.51 -40.77
N PHE A 31 9.23 34.75 -41.40
CA PHE A 31 10.34 33.81 -41.53
C PHE A 31 10.95 33.47 -40.16
N TYR A 32 11.15 34.48 -39.29
CA TYR A 32 11.65 34.29 -37.94
C TYR A 32 10.69 33.45 -37.08
N LEU A 33 9.38 33.73 -37.11
CA LEU A 33 8.39 32.96 -36.41
C LEU A 33 8.35 31.50 -36.90
N ASN A 34 8.35 31.28 -38.19
CA ASN A 34 8.33 29.95 -38.78
C ASN A 34 9.56 29.11 -38.38
N THR A 35 10.73 29.75 -38.31
CA THR A 35 11.98 29.09 -37.84
C THR A 35 11.88 28.73 -36.37
N LYS A 36 11.25 29.57 -35.55
CA LYS A 36 11.07 29.33 -34.12
C LYS A 36 10.06 28.17 -33.86
N ILE A 37 8.97 28.13 -34.62
CA ILE A 37 8.01 27.03 -34.59
C ILE A 37 8.67 25.72 -35.02
N ASN A 38 9.44 25.70 -36.09
CA ASN A 38 10.13 24.53 -36.58
C ASN A 38 11.21 24.00 -35.58
N ARG A 39 11.89 24.90 -34.83
CA ARG A 39 12.79 24.49 -33.76
C ARG A 39 12.04 23.85 -32.58
N LEU A 40 10.90 24.40 -32.22
CA LEU A 40 10.05 23.83 -31.16
C LEU A 40 9.54 22.45 -31.56
N LYS A 41 9.05 22.33 -32.80
CA LYS A 41 8.56 21.07 -33.36
C LYS A 41 9.67 20.01 -33.39
N ARG A 42 10.90 20.38 -33.82
CA ARG A 42 12.05 19.45 -33.81
C ARG A 42 12.45 19.02 -32.40
N ARG A 43 12.37 19.89 -31.37
CA ARG A 43 12.61 19.49 -29.96
C ARG A 43 11.52 18.55 -29.45
N TYR A 44 10.31 18.80 -29.83
CA TYR A 44 9.17 17.94 -29.50
C TYR A 44 9.31 16.57 -30.17
N ASP A 45 9.63 16.54 -31.45
CA ASP A 45 9.89 15.31 -32.22
C ASP A 45 11.11 14.54 -31.69
N HIS A 46 12.15 15.24 -31.20
CA HIS A 46 13.32 14.59 -30.60
C HIS A 46 13.00 13.96 -29.23
N LEU A 47 12.13 14.56 -28.45
CA LEU A 47 11.64 13.97 -27.19
C LEU A 47 10.73 12.75 -27.46
N LEU A 48 9.99 12.77 -28.57
CA LEU A 48 9.14 11.66 -29.00
C LEU A 48 9.91 10.54 -29.71
N ARG A 49 10.99 10.86 -30.45
CA ARG A 49 11.82 9.87 -31.16
C ARG A 49 12.71 9.02 -30.26
N GLY A 50 12.78 9.32 -28.97
CA GLY A 50 13.50 8.48 -27.98
C GLY A 50 12.88 7.11 -27.73
N LYS A 51 11.63 6.90 -28.11
CA LYS A 51 10.92 5.59 -28.13
C LYS A 51 9.95 5.62 -29.29
N GLY A 52 10.29 4.94 -30.39
CA GLY A 52 9.56 4.85 -31.66
C GLY A 52 8.07 5.22 -31.60
N GLU A 53 7.53 5.70 -32.69
CA GLU A 53 6.13 6.04 -33.05
C GLU A 53 4.99 5.67 -32.07
N MET A 54 5.23 5.74 -30.76
CA MET A 54 4.18 5.53 -29.78
C MET A 54 3.39 6.83 -29.66
N ASP A 55 2.17 6.82 -30.17
CA ASP A 55 1.20 7.87 -29.98
C ASP A 55 1.06 8.12 -28.45
N ILE A 56 1.32 9.37 -28.02
CA ILE A 56 1.21 9.75 -26.60
C ILE A 56 -0.17 9.39 -26.04
N GLU A 57 -1.19 9.49 -26.89
CA GLU A 57 -2.56 9.12 -26.54
C GLU A 57 -2.68 7.63 -26.26
N ALA A 58 -2.06 6.77 -27.06
CA ALA A 58 -2.01 5.33 -26.83
C ALA A 58 -1.24 4.99 -25.56
N LEU A 59 -0.13 5.70 -25.27
CA LEU A 59 0.64 5.52 -24.04
C LEU A 59 -0.16 5.93 -22.79
N ILE A 60 -0.84 7.06 -22.82
CA ILE A 60 -1.68 7.50 -21.69
C ILE A 60 -2.84 6.51 -21.48
N ARG A 61 -3.43 6.00 -22.55
CA ARG A 61 -4.52 5.02 -22.47
C ARG A 61 -4.01 3.70 -21.85
N SER A 62 -2.89 3.17 -22.31
CA SER A 62 -2.32 1.93 -21.76
C SER A 62 -1.96 2.06 -20.27
N HIS A 63 -1.36 3.19 -19.87
CA HIS A 63 -1.11 3.45 -18.45
C HIS A 63 -2.39 3.64 -17.64
N GLY A 64 -3.44 4.21 -18.23
CA GLY A 64 -4.76 4.29 -17.61
C GLY A 64 -5.34 2.90 -17.32
N GLU A 65 -5.29 2.01 -18.30
CA GLU A 65 -5.75 0.62 -18.16
C GLU A 65 -4.92 -0.16 -17.13
N GLU A 66 -3.59 0.00 -17.13
CA GLU A 66 -2.70 -0.58 -16.11
C GLU A 66 -3.04 -0.08 -14.70
N LEU A 67 -3.27 1.24 -14.54
CA LEU A 67 -3.64 1.81 -13.25
C LEU A 67 -4.98 1.27 -12.73
N ASP A 68 -5.96 1.07 -13.61
CA ASP A 68 -7.24 0.48 -13.22
C ASP A 68 -7.10 -1.00 -12.85
N GLU A 69 -6.22 -1.75 -13.52
CA GLU A 69 -5.89 -3.12 -13.14
C GLU A 69 -5.20 -3.17 -11.77
N TYR A 70 -4.22 -2.28 -11.53
CA TYR A 70 -3.55 -2.19 -10.23
C TYR A 70 -4.51 -1.80 -9.10
N ARG A 71 -5.44 -0.88 -9.35
CA ARG A 71 -6.50 -0.54 -8.38
C ARG A 71 -7.34 -1.75 -8.00
N LYS A 72 -7.80 -2.53 -8.98
CA LYS A 72 -8.56 -3.75 -8.71
C LYS A 72 -7.75 -4.74 -7.87
N LYS A 73 -6.49 -5.00 -8.25
CA LYS A 73 -5.62 -5.89 -7.48
C LYS A 73 -5.39 -5.39 -6.06
N LEU A 74 -5.28 -4.08 -5.86
CA LEU A 74 -5.12 -3.46 -4.55
C LEU A 74 -6.39 -3.64 -3.70
N ASP A 75 -7.57 -3.39 -4.26
CA ASP A 75 -8.84 -3.58 -3.56
C ASP A 75 -9.06 -5.03 -3.16
N ASP A 76 -8.77 -5.99 -4.04
CA ASP A 76 -8.84 -7.41 -3.74
C ASP A 76 -7.83 -7.81 -2.64
N SER A 77 -6.62 -7.25 -2.67
CA SER A 77 -5.60 -7.47 -1.64
C SER A 77 -6.04 -6.91 -0.28
N ILE A 78 -6.57 -5.70 -0.24
CA ILE A 78 -7.10 -5.07 1.00
C ILE A 78 -8.24 -5.92 1.56
N ARG A 79 -9.15 -6.40 0.71
CA ARG A 79 -10.25 -7.26 1.13
C ARG A 79 -9.75 -8.58 1.72
N SER A 80 -8.83 -9.24 1.03
CA SER A 80 -8.22 -10.49 1.50
C SER A 80 -7.47 -10.30 2.83
N GLN A 81 -6.72 -9.19 2.96
CA GLN A 81 -6.03 -8.85 4.20
C GLN A 81 -7.01 -8.64 5.36
N LYS A 82 -8.15 -7.97 5.13
CA LYS A 82 -9.18 -7.77 6.15
C LYS A 82 -9.81 -9.09 6.58
N GLU A 83 -10.12 -9.98 5.63
CA GLU A 83 -10.65 -11.32 5.93
C GLU A 83 -9.63 -12.15 6.72
N MET A 84 -8.35 -12.11 6.33
CA MET A 84 -7.27 -12.80 7.05
C MET A 84 -7.10 -12.24 8.45
N SER A 85 -7.08 -10.93 8.62
CA SER A 85 -7.01 -10.28 9.94
C SER A 85 -8.14 -10.73 10.86
N THR A 86 -9.36 -10.81 10.32
CA THR A 86 -10.52 -11.32 11.09
C THR A 86 -10.31 -12.78 11.51
N LYS A 87 -9.86 -13.65 10.59
CA LYS A 87 -9.59 -15.05 10.93
C LYS A 87 -8.50 -15.20 11.98
N VAL A 88 -7.43 -14.40 11.88
CA VAL A 88 -6.35 -14.41 12.88
C VAL A 88 -6.85 -13.99 14.26
N GLN A 89 -7.75 -13.00 14.36
CA GLN A 89 -8.30 -12.56 15.65
C GLN A 89 -9.05 -13.68 16.40
N PHE A 90 -9.71 -14.57 15.67
CA PHE A 90 -10.42 -15.73 16.25
C PHE A 90 -9.56 -16.99 16.33
N SER A 91 -8.33 -16.94 15.84
CA SER A 91 -7.40 -18.07 15.97
C SER A 91 -6.79 -18.11 17.35
N LEU A 92 -6.52 -19.31 17.84
CA LEU A 92 -5.83 -19.53 19.11
C LEU A 92 -4.36 -19.16 18.95
N GLN A 93 -3.91 -18.14 19.67
CA GLN A 93 -2.56 -17.57 19.50
C GLN A 93 -1.85 -17.19 20.80
N LYS A 94 -2.59 -17.10 21.91
CA LYS A 94 -2.03 -16.81 23.23
C LYS A 94 -1.82 -18.12 23.96
N LEU A 95 -0.62 -18.33 24.48
CA LEU A 95 -0.23 -19.56 25.14
C LEU A 95 0.21 -19.27 26.58
N GLY A 96 -0.29 -20.06 27.52
CA GLY A 96 0.20 -20.12 28.88
C GLY A 96 0.49 -21.57 29.26
N TYR A 97 1.63 -21.83 29.84
CA TYR A 97 2.04 -23.18 30.22
C TYR A 97 2.71 -23.16 31.58
N VAL A 98 2.26 -24.02 32.48
CA VAL A 98 2.83 -24.22 33.81
C VAL A 98 3.02 -25.71 34.03
N ARG A 99 4.20 -26.10 34.43
CA ARG A 99 4.55 -27.47 34.80
C ARG A 99 4.81 -27.52 36.31
N TYR A 100 4.34 -28.55 36.96
CA TYR A 100 4.41 -28.68 38.42
C TYR A 100 4.32 -30.13 38.88
N ASP A 101 4.69 -30.37 40.14
CA ASP A 101 4.45 -31.64 40.79
C ASP A 101 3.10 -31.59 41.53
N ALA A 102 2.10 -32.30 40.99
CA ALA A 102 0.77 -32.36 41.61
C ALA A 102 0.71 -33.30 42.82
N PHE A 103 1.69 -34.22 42.96
CA PHE A 103 1.76 -35.22 43.99
C PHE A 103 3.17 -35.25 44.61
N PRO A 104 3.39 -34.62 45.80
CA PRO A 104 4.71 -34.48 46.42
C PRO A 104 5.46 -35.81 46.61
N ASP A 105 4.71 -36.91 46.72
CA ASP A 105 5.30 -38.24 46.87
C ASP A 105 5.82 -38.87 45.59
N SER A 106 5.53 -38.28 44.43
CA SER A 106 5.94 -38.80 43.11
C SER A 106 7.30 -38.32 42.67
N ASN A 107 7.79 -37.20 43.24
CA ASN A 107 9.04 -36.52 42.93
C ASN A 107 9.28 -36.34 41.44
N ASN A 108 8.20 -36.07 40.69
CA ASN A 108 8.23 -35.82 39.25
C ASN A 108 7.37 -34.62 38.88
N GLU A 109 7.93 -33.67 38.17
CA GLU A 109 7.20 -32.53 37.64
C GLU A 109 6.57 -32.85 36.25
N LEU A 110 5.75 -33.90 36.17
CA LEU A 110 5.12 -34.34 34.92
C LEU A 110 3.71 -33.82 34.75
N SER A 111 3.14 -33.27 35.80
CA SER A 111 1.84 -32.62 35.71
C SER A 111 1.97 -31.25 35.07
N TYR A 112 1.01 -30.84 34.25
CA TYR A 112 1.02 -29.53 33.58
C TYR A 112 -0.37 -28.97 33.40
N THR A 113 -0.40 -27.65 33.24
CA THR A 113 -1.57 -26.90 32.79
C THR A 113 -1.19 -26.11 31.54
N LEU A 114 -1.98 -26.25 30.49
CA LEU A 114 -1.87 -25.58 29.22
C LEU A 114 -3.09 -24.72 28.98
N VAL A 115 -2.90 -23.46 28.65
CA VAL A 115 -3.97 -22.52 28.28
C VAL A 115 -3.70 -22.02 26.88
N ILE A 116 -4.71 -22.08 26.01
CA ILE A 116 -4.63 -21.58 24.64
C ILE A 116 -5.83 -20.67 24.40
N LEU A 117 -5.58 -19.40 24.05
CA LEU A 117 -6.62 -18.38 23.90
C LEU A 117 -6.51 -17.65 22.55
N ASP A 118 -7.64 -17.13 22.11
CA ASP A 118 -7.73 -16.17 20.99
C ASP A 118 -7.37 -14.74 21.44
N THR A 119 -7.48 -13.78 20.52
CA THR A 119 -7.26 -12.35 20.82
C THR A 119 -8.19 -11.84 21.93
N PHE A 120 -9.39 -12.35 22.02
CA PHE A 120 -10.44 -11.93 22.95
C PHE A 120 -10.38 -12.67 24.29
N ASN A 121 -9.33 -13.46 24.54
CA ASN A 121 -9.15 -14.30 25.70
C ASN A 121 -10.22 -15.40 25.84
N ASN A 122 -10.74 -15.89 24.71
CA ASN A 122 -11.57 -17.07 24.68
C ASN A 122 -10.75 -18.29 24.27
N GLY A 123 -11.02 -19.45 24.85
CA GLY A 123 -10.30 -20.65 24.47
C GLY A 123 -10.46 -21.78 25.49
N ILE A 124 -9.39 -22.55 25.66
CA ILE A 124 -9.39 -23.79 26.42
C ILE A 124 -8.20 -23.79 27.38
N LEU A 125 -8.48 -24.28 28.58
CA LEU A 125 -7.50 -24.66 29.58
C LEU A 125 -7.53 -26.18 29.71
N ILE A 126 -6.37 -26.83 29.57
CA ILE A 126 -6.19 -28.28 29.70
C ILE A 126 -5.24 -28.52 30.87
N THR A 127 -5.68 -29.32 31.84
CA THR A 127 -4.83 -29.77 32.95
C THR A 127 -4.62 -31.26 32.83
N SER A 128 -3.40 -31.71 32.95
CA SER A 128 -3.03 -33.13 33.04
C SER A 128 -2.28 -33.38 34.35
N LEU A 129 -2.85 -34.25 35.16
CA LEU A 129 -2.26 -34.68 36.42
C LEU A 129 -1.64 -36.05 36.23
N TYR A 130 -0.33 -36.19 36.55
CA TYR A 130 0.40 -37.41 36.40
C TYR A 130 0.70 -38.02 37.77
N GLY A 131 0.04 -39.13 38.10
CA GLY A 131 0.29 -39.91 39.30
C GLY A 131 1.13 -41.19 39.03
N ARG A 132 1.43 -41.94 40.05
CA ARG A 132 2.24 -43.20 39.93
C ARG A 132 1.52 -44.31 39.17
N GLU A 133 0.22 -44.44 39.37
CA GLU A 133 -0.57 -45.55 38.81
C GLU A 133 -1.50 -45.11 37.71
N GLN A 134 -1.83 -43.82 37.67
CA GLN A 134 -2.78 -43.28 36.69
C GLN A 134 -2.49 -41.81 36.33
N SER A 135 -2.89 -41.43 35.17
CA SER A 135 -2.90 -40.02 34.76
C SER A 135 -4.31 -39.61 34.38
N THR A 136 -4.68 -38.38 34.71
CA THR A 136 -6.01 -37.84 34.43
C THR A 136 -5.86 -36.49 33.78
N SER A 137 -6.60 -36.28 32.66
CA SER A 137 -6.61 -34.99 31.95
C SER A 137 -8.07 -34.50 31.87
N PHE A 138 -8.25 -33.21 32.03
CA PHE A 138 -9.55 -32.56 31.88
C PHE A 138 -9.37 -31.17 31.25
N ALA A 139 -10.45 -30.68 30.64
CA ALA A 139 -10.45 -29.39 29.99
C ALA A 139 -11.52 -28.46 30.56
N LYS A 140 -11.23 -27.17 30.66
CA LYS A 140 -12.16 -26.12 31.10
C LYS A 140 -12.23 -25.05 30.01
N TYR A 141 -13.44 -24.55 29.73
CA TYR A 141 -13.63 -23.42 28.84
C TYR A 141 -13.27 -22.12 29.53
N ILE A 142 -12.56 -21.26 28.78
CA ILE A 142 -12.27 -19.88 29.17
C ILE A 142 -13.03 -18.95 28.24
N ARG A 143 -13.71 -17.96 28.82
CA ARG A 143 -14.40 -16.88 28.10
C ARG A 143 -14.05 -15.55 28.75
N ASP A 144 -13.65 -14.57 27.94
CA ASP A 144 -13.21 -13.26 28.42
C ASP A 144 -12.15 -13.35 29.54
N GLY A 145 -11.22 -14.31 29.44
CA GLY A 145 -10.19 -14.54 30.45
C GLY A 145 -10.72 -15.13 31.78
N LYS A 146 -11.94 -15.69 31.82
CA LYS A 146 -12.56 -16.23 33.02
C LYS A 146 -13.08 -17.65 32.79
N SER A 147 -13.09 -18.45 33.84
CA SER A 147 -13.72 -19.78 33.85
C SER A 147 -14.96 -19.79 34.75
N LYS A 148 -15.99 -20.51 34.33
CA LYS A 148 -17.16 -20.78 35.19
C LYS A 148 -16.84 -21.80 36.29
N ILE A 149 -15.83 -22.63 36.11
CA ILE A 149 -15.37 -23.64 37.03
C ILE A 149 -14.22 -23.08 37.85
N LYS A 150 -14.17 -23.34 39.14
CA LYS A 150 -13.07 -22.90 40.01
C LYS A 150 -11.72 -23.39 39.45
N LEU A 151 -10.77 -22.50 39.36
CA LEU A 151 -9.40 -22.77 38.89
C LEU A 151 -8.49 -23.05 40.11
N SER A 152 -7.55 -23.99 39.96
CA SER A 152 -6.41 -24.14 40.88
C SER A 152 -5.46 -22.96 40.80
N ASP A 153 -4.46 -22.89 41.64
CA ASP A 153 -3.50 -21.80 41.61
C ASP A 153 -2.56 -21.88 40.40
N GLU A 154 -2.17 -23.08 39.98
CA GLU A 154 -1.39 -23.39 38.77
C GLU A 154 -2.20 -23.04 37.50
N GLU A 155 -3.49 -23.37 37.50
CA GLU A 155 -4.41 -23.01 36.41
C GLU A 155 -4.59 -21.50 36.29
N LYS A 156 -4.68 -20.77 37.39
CA LYS A 156 -4.71 -19.29 37.39
C LYS A 156 -3.41 -18.70 36.89
N GLN A 157 -2.27 -19.29 37.28
CA GLN A 157 -0.95 -18.86 36.83
C GLN A 157 -0.83 -19.04 35.32
N ALA A 158 -1.15 -20.21 34.78
CA ALA A 158 -1.12 -20.49 33.35
C ALA A 158 -2.07 -19.54 32.57
N LEU A 159 -3.27 -19.29 33.11
CA LEU A 159 -4.21 -18.35 32.50
C LEU A 159 -3.67 -16.92 32.47
N LYS A 160 -3.05 -16.47 33.54
CA LYS A 160 -2.43 -15.14 33.63
C LYS A 160 -1.28 -15.00 32.61
N MET A 161 -0.43 -16.01 32.46
CA MET A 161 0.63 -16.03 31.45
C MET A 161 0.06 -15.91 30.03
N ALA A 162 -0.98 -16.70 29.71
CA ALA A 162 -1.64 -16.61 28.39
C ALA A 162 -2.24 -15.23 28.12
N VAL A 163 -2.91 -14.63 29.10
CA VAL A 163 -3.55 -13.31 28.95
C VAL A 163 -2.50 -12.21 28.78
N ASN A 164 -1.40 -12.26 29.53
CA ASN A 164 -0.33 -11.27 29.51
C ASN A 164 0.63 -11.45 28.31
N GLY A 165 0.58 -12.58 27.60
CA GLY A 165 1.53 -12.92 26.55
C GLY A 165 2.94 -13.24 27.09
N GLU A 166 3.04 -13.70 28.32
CA GLU A 166 4.31 -14.13 28.92
C GLU A 166 4.67 -15.50 28.34
N LEU A 167 5.85 -15.57 27.69
CA LEU A 167 6.33 -16.86 27.18
C LEU A 167 6.68 -17.79 28.35
N PRO A 168 6.34 -19.09 28.26
CA PRO A 168 6.77 -20.05 29.26
C PRO A 168 8.31 -20.08 29.33
N ILE A 169 8.84 -19.95 30.53
CA ILE A 169 10.27 -20.17 30.78
C ILE A 169 10.48 -21.67 30.67
N LEU A 170 11.21 -22.09 29.63
CA LEU A 170 11.61 -23.48 29.39
C LEU A 170 12.75 -23.87 30.32
#